data_fe8af6242cd5557534cd06c73841dc62
#
_entry.id   fe8af6242cd5557534cd06c73841dc62
#
_cell.length_a   1.000
_cell.length_b   1.000
_cell.length_c   1.000
_cell.angle_alpha   90.00
_cell.angle_beta   90.00
_cell.angle_gamma   90.00
#
_symmetry.space_group_name_H-M   'P 1'
#
loop_
_entity.id
_entity.type
_entity.pdbx_description
1 polymer ?
#
loop_
_entity_poly.entity_id
_entity_poly.type
_entity_poly.pdbx_seq_one_letter_code
_entity_poly.pdbx_strand_id
1 'polypeptide(L)'
;MRAGLAEPLPGHDRFLELSGYKRPDIEAALRQDRAPRESAVLVLLFPREERLHTLLMVRPEYDGVHSGQVSFPGGRREAHDADLQATALREFGEETGVHPSGIEVLGALSQVYIPPSRSLVTPFVAYRAELGPVRPDPREVQALVEVPLADLVREDVVQHREHYIQVLGRKATIPYFDLAGQVVWGATAMMLAELRELILRHG
;
A
#
# COMPACT_ATOMS: atom_id res chain seq x y z
N MET A 1 14.13 -5.62 -9.30
CA MET A 1 13.32 -4.53 -8.68
C MET A 1 13.87 -3.13 -8.95
N ARG A 2 15.12 -2.75 -8.59
CA ARG A 2 15.65 -1.39 -8.88
C ARG A 2 15.56 -0.99 -10.35
N ALA A 3 15.95 -1.88 -11.27
CA ALA A 3 15.86 -1.61 -12.71
C ALA A 3 14.40 -1.29 -13.11
N GLY A 4 13.44 -2.10 -12.65
CA GLY A 4 12.03 -1.88 -12.97
C GLY A 4 11.45 -0.59 -12.40
N LEU A 5 11.93 -0.13 -11.23
CA LEU A 5 11.50 1.15 -10.64
C LEU A 5 12.13 2.37 -11.34
N ALA A 6 13.19 2.18 -12.13
CA ALA A 6 13.81 3.24 -12.93
C ALA A 6 13.19 3.38 -14.34
N GLU A 7 12.37 2.43 -14.76
CA GLU A 7 11.63 2.44 -16.01
C GLU A 7 10.26 3.11 -15.85
N PRO A 8 9.53 3.42 -16.93
CA PRO A 8 8.15 3.86 -16.83
C PRO A 8 7.29 2.85 -16.06
N LEU A 9 6.72 3.30 -14.96
CA LEU A 9 5.91 2.46 -14.09
C LEU A 9 4.62 1.99 -14.80
N PRO A 10 4.14 0.76 -14.51
CA PRO A 10 2.90 0.23 -15.09
C PRO A 10 1.65 1.04 -14.75
N GLY A 11 1.67 1.74 -13.62
CA GLY A 11 0.50 2.45 -13.11
C GLY A 11 -0.61 1.51 -12.65
N HIS A 12 -1.83 2.04 -12.52
CA HIS A 12 -2.94 1.32 -11.91
C HIS A 12 -4.08 0.99 -12.87
N ASP A 13 -4.00 1.40 -14.13
CA ASP A 13 -5.13 1.36 -15.08
C ASP A 13 -5.68 -0.06 -15.27
N ARG A 14 -4.82 -1.04 -15.49
CA ARG A 14 -5.22 -2.45 -15.65
C ARG A 14 -5.98 -3.00 -14.44
N PHE A 15 -5.57 -2.63 -13.22
CA PHE A 15 -6.27 -3.06 -12.02
C PHE A 15 -7.59 -2.31 -11.85
N LEU A 16 -7.62 -1.03 -12.21
CA LEU A 16 -8.83 -0.22 -12.17
C LEU A 16 -9.89 -0.66 -13.17
N GLU A 17 -9.52 -1.21 -14.32
CA GLU A 17 -10.42 -1.81 -15.30
C GLU A 17 -11.21 -3.00 -14.75
N LEU A 18 -10.68 -3.70 -13.74
CA LEU A 18 -11.37 -4.79 -13.05
C LEU A 18 -12.48 -4.28 -12.11
N SER A 19 -12.53 -2.98 -11.83
CA SER A 19 -13.50 -2.38 -10.90
C SER A 19 -14.83 -2.09 -11.60
N GLY A 20 -15.94 -2.42 -10.97
CA GLY A 20 -17.28 -2.07 -11.43
C GLY A 20 -17.63 -0.58 -11.29
N TYR A 21 -16.65 0.30 -11.01
CA TYR A 21 -16.83 1.73 -10.97
C TYR A 21 -15.53 2.49 -11.29
N LYS A 22 -15.67 3.70 -11.84
CA LYS A 22 -14.54 4.58 -12.13
C LYS A 22 -14.16 5.39 -10.89
N ARG A 23 -12.92 5.25 -10.42
CA ARG A 23 -12.37 6.09 -9.35
C ARG A 23 -12.02 7.49 -9.89
N PRO A 24 -12.12 8.54 -9.05
CA PRO A 24 -11.52 9.83 -9.37
C PRO A 24 -10.02 9.67 -9.56
N ASP A 25 -9.48 10.26 -10.63
CA ASP A 25 -8.06 10.29 -10.90
C ASP A 25 -7.32 11.37 -10.08
N ILE A 26 -6.00 11.31 -10.10
CA ILE A 26 -5.15 12.27 -9.38
C ILE A 26 -5.34 13.68 -9.93
N GLU A 27 -5.46 13.85 -11.25
CA GLU A 27 -5.66 15.17 -11.85
C GLU A 27 -6.96 15.81 -11.39
N ALA A 28 -8.06 15.04 -11.31
CA ALA A 28 -9.32 15.52 -10.78
C ALA A 28 -9.19 15.92 -9.30
N ALA A 29 -8.37 15.19 -8.53
CA ALA A 29 -8.10 15.54 -7.13
C ALA A 29 -7.31 16.84 -6.98
N LEU A 30 -6.29 17.05 -7.83
CA LEU A 30 -5.45 18.25 -7.80
C LEU A 30 -6.18 19.51 -8.28
N ARG A 31 -7.26 19.36 -9.06
CA ARG A 31 -8.13 20.48 -9.48
C ARG A 31 -9.13 20.95 -8.42
N GLN A 32 -9.18 20.30 -7.25
CA GLN A 32 -10.07 20.73 -6.16
C GLN A 32 -9.50 21.98 -5.44
N ASP A 33 -10.39 22.82 -4.90
CA ASP A 33 -10.01 24.05 -4.21
C ASP A 33 -9.06 23.84 -3.02
N ARG A 34 -9.04 22.66 -2.47
CA ARG A 34 -8.16 22.30 -1.36
C ARG A 34 -7.21 21.18 -1.76
N ALA A 35 -5.90 21.46 -1.70
CA ALA A 35 -4.85 20.50 -1.98
C ALA A 35 -5.01 19.18 -1.19
N PRO A 36 -4.70 18.03 -1.80
CA PRO A 36 -4.69 16.76 -1.10
C PRO A 36 -3.63 16.76 0.01
N ARG A 37 -3.84 15.91 1.00
CA ARG A 37 -2.87 15.69 2.09
C ARG A 37 -1.76 14.78 1.59
N GLU A 38 -0.53 15.21 1.73
CA GLU A 38 0.63 14.37 1.43
C GLU A 38 0.76 13.24 2.45
N SER A 39 0.93 12.02 1.95
CA SER A 39 1.11 10.82 2.75
C SER A 39 2.09 9.88 2.06
N ALA A 40 2.71 8.99 2.82
CA ALA A 40 3.61 8.00 2.28
C ALA A 40 3.46 6.66 3.00
N VAL A 41 3.72 5.57 2.30
CA VAL A 41 3.75 4.22 2.85
C VAL A 41 5.04 3.51 2.46
N LEU A 42 5.47 2.52 3.24
CA LEU A 42 6.64 1.72 2.97
C LEU A 42 6.25 0.31 2.54
N VAL A 43 6.61 -0.05 1.31
CA VAL A 43 6.54 -1.39 0.75
C VAL A 43 7.88 -2.07 1.03
N LEU A 44 8.05 -2.58 2.25
CA LEU A 44 9.30 -3.21 2.64
C LEU A 44 9.39 -4.62 2.09
N LEU A 45 10.49 -4.92 1.40
CA LEU A 45 10.86 -6.24 0.93
C LEU A 45 11.96 -6.80 1.84
N PHE A 46 11.77 -8.02 2.34
CA PHE A 46 12.75 -8.68 3.21
C PHE A 46 12.73 -10.20 2.99
N PRO A 47 13.87 -10.89 3.17
CA PRO A 47 13.92 -12.34 3.11
C PRO A 47 13.38 -12.96 4.39
N ARG A 48 12.60 -14.03 4.25
CA ARG A 48 12.22 -14.95 5.31
C ARG A 48 12.10 -16.35 4.71
N GLU A 49 12.73 -17.34 5.36
CA GLU A 49 12.70 -18.73 4.91
C GLU A 49 13.04 -18.88 3.41
N GLU A 50 14.14 -18.24 2.98
CA GLU A 50 14.65 -18.21 1.60
C GLU A 50 13.70 -17.60 0.55
N ARG A 51 12.63 -16.91 0.99
CA ARG A 51 11.66 -16.23 0.11
C ARG A 51 11.60 -14.75 0.43
N LEU A 52 11.33 -13.95 -0.58
CA LEU A 52 11.03 -12.53 -0.35
C LEU A 52 9.59 -12.36 0.11
N HIS A 53 9.44 -11.54 1.13
CA HIS A 53 8.15 -11.15 1.72
C HIS A 53 7.99 -9.64 1.67
N THR A 54 6.76 -9.19 1.80
CA THR A 54 6.42 -7.81 2.17
C THR A 54 5.59 -7.81 3.45
N LEU A 55 5.49 -6.65 4.10
CA LEU A 55 4.78 -6.49 5.36
C LEU A 55 3.54 -5.61 5.13
N LEU A 56 2.39 -6.15 5.49
CA LEU A 56 1.13 -5.41 5.59
C LEU A 56 0.73 -5.32 7.07
N MET A 57 -0.18 -4.42 7.36
CA MET A 57 -0.81 -4.29 8.67
C MET A 57 -2.32 -4.28 8.56
N VAL A 58 -2.99 -4.80 9.57
CA VAL A 58 -4.44 -4.68 9.78
C VAL A 58 -4.67 -3.52 10.73
N ARG A 59 -5.45 -2.53 10.29
CA ARG A 59 -5.83 -1.40 11.16
C ARG A 59 -6.86 -1.83 12.19
N PRO A 60 -6.86 -1.24 13.40
CA PRO A 60 -7.88 -1.51 14.39
C PRO A 60 -9.28 -1.16 13.86
N GLU A 61 -10.29 -1.80 14.43
CA GLU A 61 -11.69 -1.42 14.19
C GLU A 61 -12.05 -0.19 15.02
N TYR A 62 -12.52 0.86 14.37
CA TYR A 62 -12.99 2.10 14.99
C TYR A 62 -14.06 2.76 14.12
N ASP A 63 -14.81 3.71 14.68
CA ASP A 63 -15.76 4.51 13.91
C ASP A 63 -15.02 5.51 13.03
N GLY A 64 -14.77 5.14 11.76
CA GLY A 64 -14.06 6.01 10.82
C GLY A 64 -13.68 5.39 9.50
N VAL A 65 -13.06 6.21 8.66
CA VAL A 65 -12.55 5.80 7.36
C VAL A 65 -11.31 4.91 7.58
N HIS A 66 -11.21 3.81 6.84
CA HIS A 66 -10.11 2.82 6.92
C HIS A 66 -10.13 1.87 8.13
N SER A 67 -11.22 1.86 8.93
CA SER A 67 -11.42 0.89 10.01
C SER A 67 -11.30 -0.56 9.53
N GLY A 68 -10.49 -1.39 10.21
CA GLY A 68 -10.28 -2.79 9.88
C GLY A 68 -9.64 -3.08 8.51
N GLN A 69 -9.15 -2.05 7.80
CA GLN A 69 -8.54 -2.24 6.48
C GLN A 69 -7.10 -2.73 6.58
N VAL A 70 -6.69 -3.49 5.56
CA VAL A 70 -5.30 -3.90 5.39
C VAL A 70 -4.56 -2.86 4.56
N SER A 71 -3.40 -2.42 5.04
CA SER A 71 -2.57 -1.43 4.37
C SER A 71 -1.09 -1.74 4.52
N PHE A 72 -0.26 -1.11 3.67
CA PHE A 72 1.14 -0.96 4.00
C PHE A 72 1.29 -0.01 5.20
N PRO A 73 2.29 -0.21 6.06
CA PRO A 73 2.63 0.76 7.10
C PRO A 73 2.94 2.12 6.49
N GLY A 74 2.42 3.17 7.11
CA GLY A 74 2.60 4.52 6.63
C GLY A 74 1.49 5.47 7.03
N GLY A 75 1.72 6.75 6.81
CA GLY A 75 0.82 7.78 7.25
C GLY A 75 1.05 9.14 6.61
N ARG A 76 0.65 10.16 7.32
CA ARG A 76 0.65 11.54 6.86
C ARG A 76 2.00 12.20 7.09
N ARG A 77 2.42 13.01 6.11
CA ARG A 77 3.59 13.87 6.27
C ARG A 77 3.40 14.86 7.41
N GLU A 78 4.40 14.96 8.26
CA GLU A 78 4.50 15.95 9.33
C GLU A 78 5.51 17.04 8.98
N ALA A 79 5.43 18.17 9.70
CA ALA A 79 6.27 19.34 9.41
C ALA A 79 7.77 19.09 9.60
N HIS A 80 8.13 18.10 10.43
CA HIS A 80 9.52 17.74 10.68
C HIS A 80 10.06 16.69 9.69
N ASP A 81 9.22 16.08 8.87
CA ASP A 81 9.68 15.15 7.83
C ASP A 81 10.37 15.92 6.70
N ALA A 82 11.64 15.61 6.45
CA ALA A 82 12.43 16.27 5.41
C ALA A 82 11.76 16.11 4.04
N ASP A 83 11.24 14.92 3.76
CA ASP A 83 10.53 14.56 2.54
C ASP A 83 9.55 13.40 2.79
N LEU A 84 8.86 12.94 1.73
CA LEU A 84 7.92 11.81 1.83
C LEU A 84 8.59 10.46 2.09
N GLN A 85 9.86 10.31 1.73
CA GLN A 85 10.63 9.11 2.08
C GLN A 85 10.88 9.06 3.60
N ALA A 86 11.23 10.18 4.20
CA ALA A 86 11.37 10.29 5.65
C ALA A 86 10.04 9.99 6.36
N THR A 87 8.91 10.48 5.82
CA THR A 87 7.57 10.13 6.32
C THR A 87 7.35 8.62 6.31
N ALA A 88 7.60 7.94 5.19
CA ALA A 88 7.39 6.50 5.06
C ALA A 88 8.23 5.70 6.06
N LEU A 89 9.50 6.08 6.25
CA LEU A 89 10.40 5.42 7.19
C LEU A 89 10.01 5.67 8.65
N ARG A 90 9.62 6.88 9.01
CA ARG A 90 9.16 7.24 10.36
C ARG A 90 7.92 6.46 10.73
N GLU A 91 6.87 6.56 9.91
CA GLU A 91 5.59 5.89 10.13
C GLU A 91 5.76 4.37 10.22
N PHE A 92 6.57 3.79 9.32
CA PHE A 92 6.90 2.37 9.38
C PHE A 92 7.53 1.99 10.72
N GLY A 93 8.46 2.80 11.22
CA GLY A 93 9.10 2.59 12.50
C GLY A 93 8.12 2.68 13.69
N GLU A 94 7.23 3.68 13.67
CA GLU A 94 6.22 3.92 14.71
C GLU A 94 5.19 2.80 14.77
N GLU A 95 4.65 2.39 13.61
CA GLU A 95 3.60 1.37 13.51
C GLU A 95 4.12 -0.06 13.75
N THR A 96 5.35 -0.38 13.30
CA THR A 96 5.89 -1.75 13.38
C THR A 96 6.86 -1.97 14.54
N GLY A 97 7.42 -0.89 15.10
CA GLY A 97 8.51 -0.94 16.07
C GLY A 97 9.86 -1.32 15.48
N VAL A 98 9.97 -1.44 14.16
CA VAL A 98 11.22 -1.76 13.46
C VAL A 98 12.02 -0.50 13.24
N HIS A 99 13.25 -0.45 13.77
CA HIS A 99 14.12 0.70 13.56
C HIS A 99 14.49 0.86 12.08
N PRO A 100 14.41 2.07 11.49
CA PRO A 100 14.60 2.28 10.05
C PRO A 100 16.05 2.11 9.57
N SER A 101 17.04 2.01 10.46
CA SER A 101 18.43 1.76 10.07
C SER A 101 18.55 0.43 9.30
N GLY A 102 19.32 0.45 8.22
CA GLY A 102 19.50 -0.69 7.33
C GLY A 102 18.35 -0.94 6.35
N ILE A 103 17.34 -0.07 6.32
CA ILE A 103 16.34 -0.03 5.26
C ILE A 103 16.89 0.78 4.09
N GLU A 104 17.01 0.14 2.94
CA GLU A 104 17.46 0.75 1.70
C GLU A 104 16.26 1.03 0.80
N VAL A 105 15.95 2.31 0.55
CA VAL A 105 14.88 2.69 -0.38
C VAL A 105 15.36 2.48 -1.82
N LEU A 106 14.59 1.72 -2.59
CA LEU A 106 14.90 1.33 -3.96
C LEU A 106 14.29 2.28 -4.99
N GLY A 107 13.18 2.92 -4.66
CA GLY A 107 12.42 3.83 -5.51
C GLY A 107 10.98 3.97 -5.02
N ALA A 108 10.13 4.58 -5.83
CA ALA A 108 8.72 4.76 -5.52
C ALA A 108 7.84 4.12 -6.60
N LEU A 109 6.65 3.67 -6.22
CA LEU A 109 5.56 3.32 -7.12
C LEU A 109 4.75 4.56 -7.51
N SER A 110 3.80 4.38 -8.42
CA SER A 110 2.84 5.43 -8.80
C SER A 110 2.01 5.90 -7.61
N GLN A 111 1.81 7.20 -7.51
CA GLN A 111 0.98 7.78 -6.46
C GLN A 111 -0.46 7.32 -6.54
N VAL A 112 -1.10 7.17 -5.40
CA VAL A 112 -2.52 6.81 -5.27
C VAL A 112 -3.28 7.89 -4.53
N TYR A 113 -4.35 8.42 -5.14
CA TYR A 113 -5.27 9.31 -4.44
C TYR A 113 -6.37 8.53 -3.73
N ILE A 114 -6.62 8.86 -2.47
CA ILE A 114 -7.65 8.24 -1.62
C ILE A 114 -8.72 9.29 -1.30
N PRO A 115 -9.86 9.30 -2.03
CA PRO A 115 -10.88 10.35 -1.90
C PRO A 115 -11.44 10.52 -0.49
N PRO A 116 -11.79 9.48 0.28
CA PRO A 116 -12.40 9.66 1.61
C PRO A 116 -11.51 10.42 2.60
N SER A 117 -10.20 10.16 2.59
CA SER A 117 -9.22 10.86 3.45
C SER A 117 -8.57 12.06 2.77
N ARG A 118 -8.81 12.25 1.46
CA ARG A 118 -8.15 13.25 0.61
C ARG A 118 -6.62 13.13 0.64
N SER A 119 -6.11 11.93 0.78
CA SER A 119 -4.68 11.65 0.84
C SER A 119 -4.14 11.33 -0.55
N LEU A 120 -3.04 11.97 -0.93
CA LEU A 120 -2.19 11.59 -2.04
C LEU A 120 -1.02 10.81 -1.47
N VAL A 121 -1.01 9.51 -1.72
CA VAL A 121 -0.06 8.57 -1.11
C VAL A 121 1.04 8.22 -2.08
N THR A 122 2.29 8.39 -1.65
CA THR A 122 3.48 7.93 -2.37
C THR A 122 3.98 6.62 -1.74
N PRO A 123 3.91 5.49 -2.44
CA PRO A 123 4.44 4.23 -1.94
C PRO A 123 5.94 4.12 -2.26
N PHE A 124 6.78 3.99 -1.24
CA PHE A 124 8.21 3.73 -1.41
C PHE A 124 8.50 2.24 -1.29
N VAL A 125 9.15 1.67 -2.30
CA VAL A 125 9.66 0.29 -2.25
C VAL A 125 11.04 0.33 -1.61
N ALA A 126 11.22 -0.51 -0.59
CA ALA A 126 12.47 -0.59 0.14
C ALA A 126 12.88 -2.05 0.36
N TYR A 127 14.15 -2.27 0.65
CA TYR A 127 14.71 -3.58 0.98
C TYR A 127 15.45 -3.53 2.30
N ARG A 128 15.38 -4.62 3.04
CA ARG A 128 16.17 -4.86 4.24
C ARG A 128 16.57 -6.34 4.30
N ALA A 129 17.82 -6.63 4.61
CA ALA A 129 18.33 -8.00 4.65
C ALA A 129 17.71 -8.85 5.77
N GLU A 130 17.21 -8.22 6.83
CA GLU A 130 16.57 -8.88 7.97
C GLU A 130 15.52 -7.94 8.56
N LEU A 131 14.27 -8.39 8.70
CA LEU A 131 13.19 -7.56 9.28
C LEU A 131 13.51 -7.16 10.72
N GLY A 132 14.12 -8.08 11.47
CA GLY A 132 14.36 -7.89 12.89
C GLY A 132 13.09 -8.06 13.75
N PRO A 133 13.17 -7.76 15.05
CA PRO A 133 12.04 -7.89 15.94
C PRO A 133 11.00 -6.80 15.65
N VAL A 134 9.73 -7.22 15.53
CA VAL A 134 8.58 -6.32 15.38
C VAL A 134 7.92 -6.09 16.75
N ARG A 135 7.50 -4.86 16.99
CA ARG A 135 6.75 -4.44 18.18
C ARG A 135 5.68 -3.43 17.77
N PRO A 136 4.58 -3.91 17.15
CA PRO A 136 3.55 -3.00 16.64
C PRO A 136 2.90 -2.19 17.76
N ASP A 137 2.56 -0.94 17.47
CA ASP A 137 1.77 -0.12 18.38
C ASP A 137 0.31 -0.64 18.40
N PRO A 138 -0.19 -1.18 19.50
CA PRO A 138 -1.53 -1.77 19.54
C PRO A 138 -2.66 -0.75 19.37
N ARG A 139 -2.36 0.54 19.44
CA ARG A 139 -3.33 1.62 19.20
C ARG A 139 -3.59 1.85 17.71
N GLU A 140 -2.59 1.51 16.86
CA GLU A 140 -2.62 1.79 15.42
C GLU A 140 -2.59 0.52 14.57
N VAL A 141 -2.11 -0.59 15.14
CA VAL A 141 -1.90 -1.86 14.44
C VAL A 141 -2.54 -3.00 15.22
N GLN A 142 -3.58 -3.59 14.65
CA GLN A 142 -4.22 -4.78 15.20
C GLN A 142 -3.38 -6.03 14.96
N ALA A 143 -2.80 -6.16 13.78
CA ALA A 143 -1.93 -7.27 13.39
C ALA A 143 -0.96 -6.86 12.29
N LEU A 144 0.21 -7.49 12.26
CA LEU A 144 1.13 -7.45 11.12
C LEU A 144 0.96 -8.74 10.32
N VAL A 145 1.00 -8.62 8.98
CA VAL A 145 0.80 -9.71 8.05
C VAL A 145 1.99 -9.77 7.11
N GLU A 146 2.81 -10.81 7.26
CA GLU A 146 3.90 -11.09 6.32
C GLU A 146 3.34 -11.83 5.10
N VAL A 147 3.58 -11.29 3.92
CA VAL A 147 3.06 -11.82 2.67
C VAL A 147 4.23 -12.26 1.78
N PRO A 148 4.37 -13.54 1.46
CA PRO A 148 5.34 -13.99 0.46
C PRO A 148 5.06 -13.34 -0.90
N LEU A 149 6.08 -12.80 -1.56
CA LEU A 149 5.90 -12.22 -2.90
C LEU A 149 5.47 -13.28 -3.94
N ALA A 150 5.79 -14.54 -3.70
CA ALA A 150 5.31 -15.63 -4.51
C ALA A 150 3.77 -15.76 -4.51
N ASP A 151 3.12 -15.43 -3.37
CA ASP A 151 1.66 -15.43 -3.30
C ASP A 151 1.04 -14.28 -4.09
N LEU A 152 1.73 -13.15 -4.17
CA LEU A 152 1.27 -12.00 -4.94
C LEU A 152 1.21 -12.26 -6.44
N VAL A 153 2.07 -13.14 -6.96
CA VAL A 153 2.14 -13.44 -8.40
C VAL A 153 1.30 -14.65 -8.83
N ARG A 154 0.59 -15.30 -7.92
CA ARG A 154 -0.35 -16.39 -8.27
C ARG A 154 -1.42 -15.89 -9.24
N GLU A 155 -1.90 -16.77 -10.12
CA GLU A 155 -2.95 -16.44 -11.11
C GLU A 155 -4.30 -16.15 -10.42
N ASP A 156 -4.59 -16.87 -9.34
CA ASP A 156 -5.86 -16.83 -8.61
C ASP A 156 -5.91 -15.79 -7.48
N VAL A 157 -4.86 -15.02 -7.29
CA VAL A 157 -4.74 -14.08 -6.14
C VAL A 157 -5.72 -12.91 -6.21
N VAL A 158 -6.11 -12.50 -7.42
CA VAL A 158 -7.09 -11.42 -7.62
C VAL A 158 -8.49 -12.00 -7.72
N GLN A 159 -9.33 -11.64 -6.76
CA GLN A 159 -10.72 -12.07 -6.64
C GLN A 159 -11.65 -10.86 -6.77
N HIS A 160 -12.96 -11.11 -6.86
CA HIS A 160 -13.98 -10.07 -6.96
C HIS A 160 -15.06 -10.25 -5.89
N ARG A 161 -15.54 -9.15 -5.33
CA ARG A 161 -16.70 -9.15 -4.42
C ARG A 161 -17.56 -7.92 -4.58
N GLU A 162 -18.81 -8.00 -4.16
CA GLU A 162 -19.65 -6.82 -3.98
C GLU A 162 -19.22 -6.05 -2.74
N HIS A 163 -19.06 -4.75 -2.87
CA HIS A 163 -18.76 -3.83 -1.78
C HIS A 163 -19.61 -2.57 -1.89
N TYR A 164 -20.06 -2.05 -0.74
CA TYR A 164 -20.79 -0.79 -0.72
C TYR A 164 -19.82 0.39 -0.84
N ILE A 165 -19.94 1.14 -1.91
CA ILE A 165 -19.09 2.29 -2.17
C ILE A 165 -19.81 3.55 -1.68
N GLN A 166 -19.38 4.10 -0.56
CA GLN A 166 -20.03 5.26 0.08
C GLN A 166 -20.17 6.45 -0.87
N VAL A 167 -19.13 6.77 -1.65
CA VAL A 167 -19.15 7.88 -2.61
C VAL A 167 -20.20 7.71 -3.71
N LEU A 168 -20.56 6.45 -4.03
CA LEU A 168 -21.57 6.14 -5.03
C LEU A 168 -22.95 5.91 -4.42
N GLY A 169 -23.06 5.74 -3.11
CA GLY A 169 -24.31 5.38 -2.43
C GLY A 169 -24.89 4.02 -2.87
N ARG A 170 -24.08 3.13 -3.47
CA ARG A 170 -24.51 1.83 -3.98
C ARG A 170 -23.40 0.78 -3.91
N LYS A 171 -23.79 -0.49 -4.04
CA LYS A 171 -22.86 -1.59 -4.21
C LYS A 171 -22.24 -1.56 -5.61
N ALA A 172 -20.97 -1.96 -5.69
CA ALA A 172 -20.24 -2.22 -6.92
C ALA A 172 -19.33 -3.43 -6.74
N THR A 173 -19.04 -4.14 -7.82
CA THR A 173 -18.03 -5.19 -7.82
C THR A 173 -16.64 -4.54 -7.74
N ILE A 174 -15.84 -4.98 -6.79
CA ILE A 174 -14.46 -4.52 -6.63
C ILE A 174 -13.48 -5.69 -6.70
N PRO A 175 -12.31 -5.50 -7.33
CA PRO A 175 -11.22 -6.44 -7.23
C PRO A 175 -10.55 -6.34 -5.86
N TYR A 176 -10.07 -7.47 -5.36
CA TYR A 176 -9.26 -7.53 -4.16
C TYR A 176 -8.19 -8.64 -4.28
N PHE A 177 -7.13 -8.52 -3.53
CA PHE A 177 -6.14 -9.59 -3.36
C PHE A 177 -6.51 -10.42 -2.14
N ASP A 178 -6.55 -11.75 -2.31
CA ASP A 178 -6.67 -12.72 -1.21
C ASP A 178 -5.25 -13.14 -0.79
N LEU A 179 -4.73 -12.51 0.27
CA LEU A 179 -3.36 -12.68 0.73
C LEU A 179 -3.34 -13.01 2.22
N ALA A 180 -2.76 -14.14 2.58
CA ALA A 180 -2.64 -14.60 3.97
C ALA A 180 -3.98 -14.57 4.74
N GLY A 181 -5.09 -14.91 4.08
CA GLY A 181 -6.43 -14.88 4.65
C GLY A 181 -7.02 -13.47 4.82
N GLN A 182 -6.37 -12.45 4.26
CA GLN A 182 -6.82 -11.06 4.30
C GLN A 182 -7.39 -10.62 2.96
N VAL A 183 -8.47 -9.84 3.04
CA VAL A 183 -9.08 -9.19 1.87
C VAL A 183 -8.44 -7.82 1.67
N VAL A 184 -7.48 -7.73 0.75
CA VAL A 184 -6.76 -6.47 0.48
C VAL A 184 -7.36 -5.79 -0.74
N TRP A 185 -7.97 -4.63 -0.56
CA TRP A 185 -8.69 -3.90 -1.60
C TRP A 185 -8.32 -2.40 -1.62
N GLY A 186 -8.91 -1.63 -2.51
CA GLY A 186 -8.77 -0.17 -2.55
C GLY A 186 -7.36 0.29 -2.93
N ALA A 187 -6.82 1.27 -2.20
CA ALA A 187 -5.51 1.85 -2.48
C ALA A 187 -4.36 0.83 -2.33
N THR A 188 -4.41 0.02 -1.29
CA THR A 188 -3.39 -1.01 -1.05
C THR A 188 -3.35 -2.04 -2.18
N ALA A 189 -4.53 -2.46 -2.68
CA ALA A 189 -4.60 -3.37 -3.80
C ALA A 189 -4.06 -2.75 -5.11
N MET A 190 -4.22 -1.45 -5.33
CA MET A 190 -3.62 -0.76 -6.47
C MET A 190 -2.08 -0.80 -6.40
N MET A 191 -1.51 -0.51 -5.24
CA MET A 191 -0.06 -0.58 -5.01
C MET A 191 0.48 -2.01 -5.18
N LEU A 192 -0.24 -3.02 -4.66
CA LEU A 192 0.11 -4.43 -4.83
C LEU A 192 0.02 -4.87 -6.29
N ALA A 193 -0.96 -4.38 -7.05
CA ALA A 193 -1.11 -4.69 -8.47
C ALA A 193 0.07 -4.16 -9.29
N GLU A 194 0.52 -2.94 -9.01
CA GLU A 194 1.70 -2.36 -9.66
C GLU A 194 2.98 -3.09 -9.27
N LEU A 195 3.16 -3.41 -7.99
CA LEU A 195 4.28 -4.22 -7.51
C LEU A 195 4.30 -5.61 -8.19
N ARG A 196 3.14 -6.27 -8.29
CA ARG A 196 2.98 -7.55 -8.98
C ARG A 196 3.42 -7.46 -10.44
N GLU A 197 2.99 -6.43 -11.16
CA GLU A 197 3.37 -6.23 -12.56
C GLU A 197 4.89 -6.05 -12.70
N LEU A 198 5.52 -5.29 -11.81
CA LEU A 198 6.98 -5.11 -11.79
C LEU A 198 7.71 -6.44 -11.51
N ILE A 199 7.21 -7.26 -10.60
CA ILE A 199 7.79 -8.58 -10.32
C ILE A 199 7.65 -9.47 -11.56
N LEU A 200 6.49 -9.51 -12.21
CA LEU A 200 6.27 -10.35 -13.40
C LEU A 200 7.10 -9.91 -14.62
N ARG A 201 7.48 -8.64 -14.72
CA ARG A 201 8.32 -8.12 -15.81
C ARG A 201 9.80 -8.36 -15.60
N HIS A 202 10.26 -8.39 -14.34
CA HIS A 202 11.68 -8.32 -13.99
C HIS A 202 12.14 -9.42 -13.02
N GLY A 203 11.25 -10.37 -12.72
CA GLY A 203 11.50 -11.50 -11.80
C GLY A 203 11.96 -12.78 -12.48
#